data_1d1d5652a54f20e02f80bfc62a13d710
#
_entry.id   1d1d5652a54f20e02f80bfc62a13d710
#
_cell.length_a   1.000
_cell.length_b   1.000
_cell.length_c   1.000
_cell.angle_alpha   90.00
_cell.angle_beta   90.00
_cell.angle_gamma   90.00
#
_symmetry.space_group_name_H-M   'P 1'
#
loop_
_entity.id
_entity.type
_entity.pdbx_description
1 polymer ?
#
loop_
_entity_poly.entity_id
_entity_poly.type
_entity_poly.pdbx_seq_one_letter_code
_entity_poly.pdbx_strand_id
1 'polypeptide(L)'
;MKPNTTPFSPQSKSNLLDGIAIFVQVVQSKSFVNAAEKMNHSTSYISKEVSKLETRLGVRLLHRTTRTLSLTSEGEVYYQQCQQIIEDALHVENSLWGRQQIPQGRLKLSCPIGIGVSRIRPILAEFMAKYPKITLDIELNDHKVDLISDGFDIVIRAAAQLEDSSLISRRFMNSTSLTLASPQYLQEYGIPKHPNELIDHQMISYRNLKTPETWYYTAKNGQKTQTHVISRVSCNNSEMMVSLCLAGQGIIRMPLFNLRDEVTTGKLVPLFEDFIPISIGVYLIYPSRKNMPAKVKCFIDFIVDKLGDS
;
A
#
# COMPACT_ATOMS: atom_id res chain seq x y z
N MET A 1 -35.30 -6.35 -11.40
CA MET A 1 -34.47 -5.80 -12.50
C MET A 1 -33.20 -6.62 -12.57
N LYS A 2 -33.04 -7.46 -13.60
CA LYS A 2 -31.83 -8.28 -13.77
C LYS A 2 -30.71 -7.41 -14.38
N PRO A 3 -29.44 -7.52 -13.96
CA PRO A 3 -28.36 -6.79 -14.61
C PRO A 3 -28.14 -7.34 -16.01
N ASN A 4 -28.13 -6.45 -16.97
CA ASN A 4 -27.91 -6.72 -18.39
C ASN A 4 -26.43 -6.99 -18.62
N THR A 5 -25.99 -8.25 -18.50
CA THR A 5 -24.66 -8.69 -18.95
C THR A 5 -24.73 -8.95 -20.44
N THR A 6 -24.35 -7.96 -21.23
CA THR A 6 -24.14 -8.14 -22.68
C THR A 6 -22.95 -9.07 -22.88
N PRO A 7 -23.11 -10.23 -23.59
CA PRO A 7 -21.97 -11.12 -23.81
C PRO A 7 -20.96 -10.46 -24.76
N PHE A 8 -19.69 -10.50 -24.40
CA PHE A 8 -18.56 -10.04 -25.18
C PHE A 8 -18.58 -10.68 -26.58
N SER A 9 -18.82 -9.88 -27.61
CA SER A 9 -18.80 -10.34 -29.00
C SER A 9 -17.34 -10.61 -29.43
N PRO A 10 -17.03 -11.74 -30.11
CA PRO A 10 -15.67 -12.04 -30.59
C PRO A 10 -15.08 -10.99 -31.53
N GLN A 11 -15.90 -10.25 -32.26
CA GLN A 11 -15.45 -9.19 -33.19
C GLN A 11 -14.97 -7.90 -32.47
N SER A 12 -15.38 -7.65 -31.21
CA SER A 12 -14.88 -6.54 -30.43
C SER A 12 -13.51 -6.83 -29.77
N LYS A 13 -13.09 -8.11 -29.71
CA LYS A 13 -11.83 -8.52 -29.08
C LYS A 13 -10.59 -8.28 -29.94
N SER A 14 -10.71 -8.32 -31.29
CA SER A 14 -9.57 -8.19 -32.20
C SER A 14 -8.89 -6.80 -32.15
N ASN A 15 -9.61 -5.76 -31.73
CA ASN A 15 -9.13 -4.38 -31.78
C ASN A 15 -8.88 -3.77 -30.38
N LEU A 16 -9.10 -4.53 -29.30
CA LEU A 16 -9.02 -3.99 -27.94
C LEU A 16 -7.63 -3.42 -27.60
N LEU A 17 -6.59 -4.11 -28.04
CA LEU A 17 -5.19 -3.73 -27.76
C LEU A 17 -4.56 -2.85 -28.84
N ASP A 18 -5.28 -2.59 -29.94
CA ASP A 18 -4.76 -1.77 -31.04
C ASP A 18 -4.48 -0.35 -30.58
N GLY A 19 -3.31 0.16 -30.92
CA GLY A 19 -2.87 1.51 -30.62
C GLY A 19 -2.33 1.73 -29.20
N ILE A 20 -2.49 0.77 -28.28
CA ILE A 20 -2.01 0.92 -26.88
C ILE A 20 -0.49 1.14 -26.83
N ALA A 21 0.29 0.27 -27.48
CA ALA A 21 1.75 0.37 -27.48
C ALA A 21 2.23 1.68 -28.09
N ILE A 22 1.55 2.12 -29.16
CA ILE A 22 1.85 3.40 -29.84
C ILE A 22 1.55 4.58 -28.92
N PHE A 23 0.39 4.58 -28.25
CA PHE A 23 0.01 5.64 -27.31
C PHE A 23 1.02 5.73 -26.15
N VAL A 24 1.35 4.61 -25.53
CA VAL A 24 2.34 4.56 -24.45
C VAL A 24 3.69 5.09 -24.90
N GLN A 25 4.15 4.70 -26.11
CA GLN A 25 5.43 5.18 -26.64
C GLN A 25 5.42 6.70 -26.95
N VAL A 26 4.30 7.25 -27.42
CA VAL A 26 4.13 8.68 -27.65
C VAL A 26 4.22 9.46 -26.33
N VAL A 27 3.57 9.00 -25.28
CA VAL A 27 3.62 9.62 -23.96
C VAL A 27 5.03 9.58 -23.37
N GLN A 28 5.70 8.42 -23.42
CA GLN A 28 7.08 8.25 -22.93
C GLN A 28 8.09 9.11 -23.68
N SER A 29 7.90 9.26 -24.99
CA SER A 29 8.79 10.07 -25.85
C SER A 29 8.47 11.57 -25.78
N LYS A 30 7.34 11.97 -25.19
CA LYS A 30 6.81 13.34 -25.13
C LYS A 30 6.76 14.00 -26.51
N SER A 31 6.73 13.20 -27.59
CA SER A 31 6.80 13.67 -28.98
C SER A 31 6.35 12.58 -29.95
N PHE A 32 5.51 12.94 -30.90
CA PHE A 32 5.09 12.03 -31.98
C PHE A 32 6.26 11.70 -32.93
N VAL A 33 7.18 12.62 -33.13
CA VAL A 33 8.37 12.41 -33.97
C VAL A 33 9.31 11.41 -33.33
N ASN A 34 9.68 11.63 -32.05
CA ASN A 34 10.57 10.74 -31.33
C ASN A 34 9.96 9.34 -31.12
N ALA A 35 8.65 9.26 -30.98
CA ALA A 35 7.95 7.97 -30.90
C ALA A 35 8.01 7.24 -32.26
N ALA A 36 7.81 7.96 -33.35
CA ALA A 36 7.88 7.41 -34.69
C ALA A 36 9.27 6.84 -35.01
N GLU A 37 10.33 7.57 -34.68
CA GLU A 37 11.72 7.10 -34.80
C GLU A 37 11.98 5.83 -33.99
N LYS A 38 11.60 5.83 -32.72
CA LYS A 38 11.80 4.65 -31.82
C LYS A 38 11.05 3.42 -32.29
N MET A 39 9.88 3.59 -32.89
CA MET A 39 9.03 2.48 -33.36
C MET A 39 9.28 2.13 -34.85
N ASN A 40 10.17 2.83 -35.50
CA ASN A 40 10.46 2.67 -36.93
C ASN A 40 9.20 2.81 -37.83
N HIS A 41 8.39 3.84 -37.53
CA HIS A 41 7.18 4.20 -38.26
C HIS A 41 7.20 5.67 -38.71
N SER A 42 6.29 6.05 -39.59
CA SER A 42 6.10 7.46 -39.91
C SER A 42 5.30 8.20 -38.83
N THR A 43 5.58 9.48 -38.64
CA THR A 43 4.83 10.33 -37.69
C THR A 43 3.34 10.39 -38.00
N SER A 44 2.97 10.35 -39.30
CA SER A 44 1.58 10.31 -39.74
C SER A 44 0.89 9.02 -39.36
N TYR A 45 1.58 7.88 -39.42
CA TYR A 45 1.05 6.60 -38.97
C TYR A 45 0.79 6.61 -37.43
N ILE A 46 1.78 7.03 -36.64
CA ILE A 46 1.65 7.13 -35.19
C ILE A 46 0.48 8.04 -34.80
N SER A 47 0.35 9.22 -35.44
CA SER A 47 -0.74 10.16 -35.17
C SER A 47 -2.11 9.58 -35.54
N LYS A 48 -2.21 8.84 -36.62
CA LYS A 48 -3.44 8.17 -37.07
C LYS A 48 -3.87 7.08 -36.10
N GLU A 49 -2.93 6.26 -35.62
CA GLU A 49 -3.23 5.17 -34.69
C GLU A 49 -3.68 5.71 -33.32
N VAL A 50 -3.04 6.76 -32.79
CA VAL A 50 -3.51 7.42 -31.56
C VAL A 50 -4.91 8.01 -31.77
N SER A 51 -5.18 8.63 -32.92
CA SER A 51 -6.52 9.19 -33.21
C SER A 51 -7.59 8.11 -33.33
N LYS A 52 -7.27 6.94 -33.92
CA LYS A 52 -8.16 5.79 -33.94
C LYS A 52 -8.46 5.26 -32.53
N LEU A 53 -7.44 5.21 -31.67
CA LEU A 53 -7.57 4.82 -30.27
C LEU A 53 -8.53 5.77 -29.53
N GLU A 54 -8.32 7.08 -29.62
CA GLU A 54 -9.18 8.10 -29.02
C GLU A 54 -10.63 7.99 -29.54
N THR A 55 -10.80 7.77 -30.85
CA THR A 55 -12.12 7.59 -31.48
C THR A 55 -12.82 6.34 -30.96
N ARG A 56 -12.09 5.23 -30.82
CA ARG A 56 -12.61 3.97 -30.29
C ARG A 56 -13.05 4.10 -28.84
N LEU A 57 -12.28 4.82 -28.02
CA LEU A 57 -12.57 5.05 -26.60
C LEU A 57 -13.65 6.12 -26.39
N GLY A 58 -13.94 6.94 -27.40
CA GLY A 58 -14.87 8.06 -27.29
C GLY A 58 -14.37 9.24 -26.46
N VAL A 59 -13.09 9.25 -26.10
CA VAL A 59 -12.47 10.29 -25.27
C VAL A 59 -11.11 10.70 -25.83
N ARG A 60 -10.69 11.93 -25.57
CA ARG A 60 -9.35 12.39 -25.86
C ARG A 60 -8.40 12.00 -24.74
N LEU A 61 -7.25 11.45 -25.11
CA LEU A 61 -6.19 11.05 -24.20
C LEU A 61 -5.06 12.09 -24.14
N LEU A 62 -4.90 12.89 -25.22
CA LEU A 62 -3.83 13.85 -25.36
C LEU A 62 -4.37 15.24 -25.66
N HIS A 63 -3.82 16.25 -24.98
CA HIS A 63 -3.90 17.63 -25.40
C HIS A 63 -2.87 17.89 -26.48
N ARG A 64 -3.34 18.24 -27.68
CA ARG A 64 -2.47 18.54 -28.81
C ARG A 64 -2.38 20.07 -28.96
N THR A 65 -1.30 20.64 -28.45
CA THR A 65 -0.92 22.01 -28.81
C THR A 65 0.32 21.97 -29.66
N THR A 66 0.56 23.03 -30.44
CA THR A 66 1.73 23.12 -31.35
C THR A 66 3.06 23.15 -30.60
N ARG A 67 3.06 23.33 -29.29
CA ARG A 67 4.28 23.48 -28.47
C ARG A 67 4.47 22.38 -27.40
N THR A 68 3.40 21.74 -26.94
CA THR A 68 3.50 20.75 -25.85
C THR A 68 2.52 19.61 -26.05
N LEU A 69 2.97 18.39 -25.77
CA LEU A 69 2.17 17.18 -25.65
C LEU A 69 1.94 16.92 -24.16
N SER A 70 0.69 16.89 -23.74
CA SER A 70 0.31 16.53 -22.36
C SER A 70 -0.88 15.59 -22.34
N LEU A 71 -1.01 14.83 -21.27
CA LEU A 71 -2.14 13.93 -21.07
C LEU A 71 -3.38 14.71 -20.61
N THR A 72 -4.57 14.23 -21.00
CA THR A 72 -5.82 14.59 -20.33
C THR A 72 -5.97 13.79 -19.03
N SER A 73 -6.97 14.10 -18.19
CA SER A 73 -7.28 13.29 -16.99
C SER A 73 -7.55 11.83 -17.33
N GLU A 74 -8.33 11.59 -18.39
CA GLU A 74 -8.62 10.27 -18.93
C GLU A 74 -7.36 9.62 -19.52
N GLY A 75 -6.52 10.42 -20.16
CA GLY A 75 -5.23 9.99 -20.71
C GLY A 75 -4.27 9.52 -19.63
N GLU A 76 -4.20 10.20 -18.48
CA GLU A 76 -3.35 9.80 -17.36
C GLU A 76 -3.77 8.43 -16.82
N VAL A 77 -5.05 8.25 -16.53
CA VAL A 77 -5.60 6.97 -16.03
C VAL A 77 -5.35 5.86 -17.06
N TYR A 78 -5.66 6.12 -18.34
CA TYR A 78 -5.48 5.13 -19.39
C TYR A 78 -4.02 4.78 -19.62
N TYR A 79 -3.11 5.75 -19.56
CA TYR A 79 -1.67 5.55 -19.71
C TYR A 79 -1.11 4.62 -18.65
N GLN A 80 -1.45 4.84 -17.37
CA GLN A 80 -0.99 4.01 -16.26
C GLN A 80 -1.43 2.55 -16.43
N GLN A 81 -2.71 2.32 -16.79
CA GLN A 81 -3.23 0.97 -17.01
C GLN A 81 -2.60 0.28 -18.24
N CYS A 82 -2.41 1.04 -19.32
CA CYS A 82 -1.79 0.51 -20.54
C CYS A 82 -0.33 0.12 -20.36
N GLN A 83 0.44 0.89 -19.56
CA GLN A 83 1.80 0.51 -19.21
C GLN A 83 1.82 -0.86 -18.53
N GLN A 84 0.95 -1.08 -17.56
CA GLN A 84 0.87 -2.36 -16.84
C GLN A 84 0.51 -3.51 -17.79
N ILE A 85 -0.47 -3.33 -18.69
CA ILE A 85 -0.85 -4.34 -19.69
C ILE A 85 0.34 -4.73 -20.58
N ILE A 86 1.12 -3.75 -21.05
CA ILE A 86 2.30 -4.01 -21.88
C ILE A 86 3.39 -4.75 -21.08
N GLU A 87 3.64 -4.33 -19.85
CA GLU A 87 4.59 -5.01 -18.96
C GLU A 87 4.18 -6.46 -18.70
N ASP A 88 2.90 -6.70 -18.45
CA ASP A 88 2.36 -8.05 -18.22
C ASP A 88 2.49 -8.93 -19.48
N ALA A 89 2.21 -8.39 -20.65
CA ALA A 89 2.37 -9.10 -21.92
C ALA A 89 3.84 -9.50 -22.17
N LEU A 90 4.78 -8.56 -22.00
CA LEU A 90 6.21 -8.82 -22.11
C LEU A 90 6.69 -9.83 -21.06
N HIS A 91 6.10 -9.79 -19.87
CA HIS A 91 6.39 -10.76 -18.81
C HIS A 91 6.00 -12.18 -19.22
N VAL A 92 4.80 -12.38 -19.77
CA VAL A 92 4.32 -13.68 -20.26
C VAL A 92 5.26 -14.20 -21.35
N GLU A 93 5.62 -13.38 -22.34
CA GLU A 93 6.55 -13.76 -23.40
C GLU A 93 7.91 -14.19 -22.84
N ASN A 94 8.51 -13.37 -21.96
CA ASN A 94 9.81 -13.68 -21.34
C ASN A 94 9.78 -14.95 -20.50
N SER A 95 8.65 -15.26 -19.85
CA SER A 95 8.49 -16.48 -19.05
C SER A 95 8.53 -17.75 -19.92
N LEU A 96 8.02 -17.67 -21.14
CA LEU A 96 8.02 -18.79 -22.11
C LEU A 96 9.43 -19.08 -22.64
N TRP A 97 10.30 -18.08 -22.71
CA TRP A 97 11.67 -18.24 -23.22
C TRP A 97 12.69 -18.66 -22.17
N GLY A 98 12.26 -18.95 -20.92
CA GLY A 98 13.17 -19.35 -19.83
C GLY A 98 14.25 -18.32 -19.49
N ARG A 99 14.11 -17.08 -19.94
CA ARG A 99 15.07 -16.02 -19.67
C ARG A 99 14.92 -15.53 -18.25
N GLN A 100 16.01 -15.53 -17.51
CA GLN A 100 16.08 -14.94 -16.18
C GLN A 100 15.72 -13.45 -16.30
N GLN A 101 14.57 -13.06 -15.75
CA GLN A 101 14.09 -11.70 -15.89
C GLN A 101 14.94 -10.75 -15.05
N ILE A 102 15.51 -9.74 -15.70
CA ILE A 102 16.15 -8.64 -15.00
C ILE A 102 15.04 -7.80 -14.33
N PRO A 103 15.07 -7.63 -13.01
CA PRO A 103 14.08 -6.78 -12.32
C PRO A 103 14.17 -5.35 -12.84
N GLN A 104 13.08 -4.85 -13.44
CA GLN A 104 13.00 -3.50 -14.01
C GLN A 104 11.55 -3.00 -14.08
N GLY A 105 11.38 -1.68 -14.27
CA GLY A 105 10.08 -1.02 -14.41
C GLY A 105 9.60 -0.39 -13.11
N ARG A 106 8.38 0.17 -13.13
CA ARG A 106 7.74 0.83 -11.98
C ARG A 106 7.17 -0.22 -11.04
N LEU A 107 7.56 -0.16 -9.77
CA LEU A 107 6.98 -0.95 -8.67
C LEU A 107 6.14 -0.03 -7.80
N LYS A 108 4.82 -0.16 -7.87
CA LYS A 108 3.88 0.62 -7.09
C LYS A 108 3.46 -0.14 -5.84
N LEU A 109 3.68 0.46 -4.68
CA LEU A 109 3.35 -0.16 -3.40
C LEU A 109 2.63 0.80 -2.45
N SER A 110 1.71 0.26 -1.66
CA SER A 110 1.06 0.96 -0.56
C SER A 110 1.52 0.37 0.77
N CYS A 111 1.77 1.24 1.75
CA CYS A 111 2.27 0.85 3.06
C CYS A 111 1.68 1.74 4.15
N PRO A 112 1.32 1.20 5.34
CA PRO A 112 0.98 2.02 6.50
C PRO A 112 2.12 2.98 6.86
N ILE A 113 1.77 4.23 7.19
CA ILE A 113 2.75 5.31 7.43
C ILE A 113 3.79 4.87 8.46
N GLY A 114 3.35 4.33 9.60
CA GLY A 114 4.24 3.91 10.67
C GLY A 114 5.26 2.85 10.23
N ILE A 115 4.84 1.83 9.49
CA ILE A 115 5.72 0.78 8.97
C ILE A 115 6.65 1.35 7.89
N GLY A 116 6.11 2.16 6.98
CA GLY A 116 6.86 2.79 5.90
C GLY A 116 8.03 3.61 6.44
N VAL A 117 7.77 4.44 7.44
CA VAL A 117 8.79 5.33 8.04
C VAL A 117 9.76 4.56 8.96
N SER A 118 9.26 3.63 9.78
CA SER A 118 10.09 2.96 10.79
C SER A 118 10.87 1.76 10.26
N ARG A 119 10.31 0.99 9.30
CA ARG A 119 10.87 -0.29 8.86
C ARG A 119 11.32 -0.30 7.40
N ILE A 120 10.52 0.29 6.50
CA ILE A 120 10.81 0.25 5.06
C ILE A 120 11.85 1.30 4.67
N ARG A 121 11.68 2.55 5.11
CA ARG A 121 12.60 3.66 4.78
C ARG A 121 14.08 3.32 5.01
N PRO A 122 14.50 2.71 6.14
CA PRO A 122 15.92 2.46 6.41
C PRO A 122 16.60 1.52 5.40
N ILE A 123 15.85 0.65 4.74
CA ILE A 123 16.35 -0.37 3.82
C ILE A 123 16.18 0.00 2.34
N LEU A 124 15.42 1.06 2.02
CA LEU A 124 15.13 1.41 0.62
C LEU A 124 16.37 1.80 -0.18
N ALA A 125 17.33 2.48 0.44
CA ALA A 125 18.57 2.89 -0.27
C ALA A 125 19.36 1.66 -0.74
N GLU A 126 19.43 0.61 0.07
CA GLU A 126 20.06 -0.65 -0.30
C GLU A 126 19.30 -1.36 -1.43
N PHE A 127 17.97 -1.39 -1.35
CA PHE A 127 17.14 -1.95 -2.41
C PHE A 127 17.36 -1.23 -3.76
N MET A 128 17.34 0.09 -3.76
CA MET A 128 17.54 0.90 -4.97
C MET A 128 18.95 0.71 -5.58
N ALA A 129 19.97 0.60 -4.73
CA ALA A 129 21.34 0.29 -5.18
C ALA A 129 21.44 -1.10 -5.81
N LYS A 130 20.76 -2.09 -5.23
CA LYS A 130 20.75 -3.49 -5.71
C LYS A 130 19.97 -3.65 -7.02
N TYR A 131 18.91 -2.85 -7.22
CA TYR A 131 17.99 -2.95 -8.36
C TYR A 131 17.83 -1.60 -9.09
N PRO A 132 18.87 -1.08 -9.75
CA PRO A 132 18.89 0.29 -10.29
C PRO A 132 17.91 0.52 -11.45
N LYS A 133 17.34 -0.54 -12.04
CA LYS A 133 16.35 -0.44 -13.12
C LYS A 133 14.90 -0.45 -12.61
N ILE A 134 14.68 -0.54 -11.30
CA ILE A 134 13.36 -0.44 -10.68
C ILE A 134 13.12 1.02 -10.29
N THR A 135 11.98 1.57 -10.68
CA THR A 135 11.47 2.84 -10.18
C THR A 135 10.43 2.56 -9.11
N LEU A 136 10.64 3.06 -7.89
CA LEU A 136 9.70 2.91 -6.80
C LEU A 136 8.64 4.01 -6.84
N ASP A 137 7.38 3.61 -6.67
CA ASP A 137 6.23 4.47 -6.44
C ASP A 137 5.57 4.04 -5.14
N ILE A 138 5.79 4.82 -4.08
CA ILE A 138 5.42 4.45 -2.71
C ILE A 138 4.34 5.38 -2.22
N GLU A 139 3.19 4.82 -1.88
CA GLU A 139 2.12 5.53 -1.23
C GLU A 139 2.07 5.14 0.26
N LEU A 140 2.30 6.12 1.13
CA LEU A 140 2.18 5.93 2.57
C LEU A 140 0.81 6.43 3.03
N ASN A 141 -0.05 5.49 3.42
CA ASN A 141 -1.36 5.82 3.96
C ASN A 141 -1.85 4.74 4.93
N ASP A 142 -2.76 5.14 5.81
CA ASP A 142 -3.38 4.23 6.79
C ASP A 142 -4.83 3.86 6.38
N HIS A 143 -5.25 4.18 5.15
CA HIS A 143 -6.55 3.76 4.62
C HIS A 143 -6.47 2.34 4.04
N LYS A 144 -7.61 1.65 4.02
CA LYS A 144 -7.74 0.39 3.32
C LYS A 144 -7.77 0.67 1.81
N VAL A 145 -6.73 0.30 1.09
CA VAL A 145 -6.65 0.37 -0.37
C VAL A 145 -7.09 -0.95 -0.98
N ASP A 146 -7.66 -0.90 -2.18
CA ASP A 146 -7.90 -2.08 -3.01
C ASP A 146 -6.70 -2.27 -3.95
N LEU A 147 -6.00 -3.40 -3.79
CA LEU A 147 -4.78 -3.67 -4.54
C LEU A 147 -5.00 -3.65 -6.05
N ILE A 148 -6.12 -4.22 -6.51
CA ILE A 148 -6.40 -4.39 -7.94
C ILE A 148 -6.95 -3.10 -8.55
N SER A 149 -8.00 -2.51 -7.95
CA SER A 149 -8.63 -1.30 -8.51
C SER A 149 -7.74 -0.07 -8.46
N ASP A 150 -6.87 0.04 -7.43
CA ASP A 150 -5.95 1.15 -7.26
C ASP A 150 -4.60 0.92 -7.97
N GLY A 151 -4.42 -0.26 -8.60
CA GLY A 151 -3.28 -0.61 -9.42
C GLY A 151 -1.95 -0.74 -8.66
N PHE A 152 -1.99 -1.26 -7.43
CA PHE A 152 -0.78 -1.57 -6.67
C PHE A 152 -0.21 -2.94 -7.05
N ASP A 153 1.11 -3.03 -7.15
CA ASP A 153 1.81 -4.32 -7.29
C ASP A 153 1.88 -5.05 -5.95
N ILE A 154 2.08 -4.31 -4.85
CA ILE A 154 2.18 -4.84 -3.49
C ILE A 154 1.47 -3.89 -2.52
N VAL A 155 0.75 -4.46 -1.57
CA VAL A 155 0.21 -3.74 -0.41
C VAL A 155 0.78 -4.33 0.88
N ILE A 156 1.37 -3.50 1.73
CA ILE A 156 1.78 -3.89 3.07
C ILE A 156 0.62 -3.60 4.02
N ARG A 157 0.28 -4.55 4.87
CA ARG A 157 -0.77 -4.39 5.89
C ARG A 157 -0.35 -4.93 7.23
N ALA A 158 -0.77 -4.22 8.28
CA ALA A 158 -0.69 -4.69 9.66
C ALA A 158 -2.08 -5.04 10.18
N ALA A 159 -2.26 -6.24 10.69
CA ALA A 159 -3.53 -6.68 11.24
C ALA A 159 -3.32 -7.79 12.29
N ALA A 160 -4.22 -7.86 13.27
CA ALA A 160 -4.28 -9.01 14.17
C ALA A 160 -4.78 -10.26 13.43
N GLN A 161 -5.72 -10.07 12.50
CA GLN A 161 -6.22 -11.10 11.60
C GLN A 161 -6.56 -10.45 10.25
N LEU A 162 -6.16 -11.09 9.16
CA LEU A 162 -6.57 -10.68 7.81
C LEU A 162 -7.96 -11.20 7.51
N GLU A 163 -8.73 -10.44 6.75
CA GLU A 163 -9.98 -10.89 6.16
C GLU A 163 -9.68 -11.87 5.02
N ASP A 164 -10.61 -12.81 4.78
CA ASP A 164 -10.51 -13.74 3.65
C ASP A 164 -10.49 -12.97 2.33
N SER A 165 -9.56 -13.36 1.45
CA SER A 165 -9.36 -12.71 0.16
C SER A 165 -8.80 -13.70 -0.84
N SER A 166 -9.05 -13.48 -2.14
CA SER A 166 -8.41 -14.21 -3.24
C SER A 166 -6.94 -13.81 -3.46
N LEU A 167 -6.47 -12.75 -2.78
CA LEU A 167 -5.10 -12.28 -2.86
C LEU A 167 -4.16 -13.17 -2.03
N ILE A 168 -2.91 -13.22 -2.46
CA ILE A 168 -1.87 -13.88 -1.66
C ILE A 168 -1.45 -12.96 -0.53
N SER A 169 -1.41 -13.50 0.68
CA SER A 169 -0.84 -12.83 1.84
C SER A 169 0.37 -13.60 2.35
N ARG A 170 1.49 -12.92 2.53
CA ARG A 170 2.70 -13.47 3.16
C ARG A 170 3.06 -12.64 4.39
N ARG A 171 2.91 -13.23 5.57
CA ARG A 171 3.40 -12.60 6.79
C ARG A 171 4.92 -12.61 6.79
N PHE A 172 5.53 -11.46 7.08
CA PHE A 172 6.99 -11.33 7.13
C PHE A 172 7.50 -10.77 8.46
N MET A 173 6.64 -10.15 9.26
CA MET A 173 7.01 -9.61 10.55
C MET A 173 5.86 -9.76 11.55
N ASN A 174 6.21 -9.95 12.82
CA ASN A 174 5.28 -9.88 13.93
C ASN A 174 5.59 -8.66 14.81
N SER A 175 4.55 -8.12 15.42
CA SER A 175 4.66 -7.04 16.39
C SER A 175 3.62 -7.27 17.48
N THR A 176 3.73 -6.52 18.56
CA THR A 176 2.74 -6.50 19.63
C THR A 176 2.17 -5.11 19.79
N SER A 177 0.90 -5.01 20.12
CA SER A 177 0.23 -3.75 20.45
C SER A 177 0.09 -3.64 21.97
N LEU A 178 0.58 -2.54 22.52
CA LEU A 178 0.55 -2.25 23.95
C LEU A 178 -0.39 -1.09 24.26
N THR A 179 -0.96 -1.10 25.47
CA THR A 179 -1.62 0.08 26.04
C THR A 179 -0.56 0.91 26.75
N LEU A 180 -0.49 2.21 26.46
CA LEU A 180 0.61 3.08 26.84
C LEU A 180 0.11 4.42 27.34
N ALA A 181 0.81 4.98 28.33
CA ALA A 181 0.62 6.34 28.81
C ALA A 181 1.97 6.99 29.12
N SER A 182 2.05 8.31 29.13
CA SER A 182 3.23 9.00 29.61
C SER A 182 3.27 9.04 31.14
N PRO A 183 4.46 9.06 31.77
CA PRO A 183 4.59 9.25 33.22
C PRO A 183 3.86 10.49 33.74
N GLN A 184 3.88 11.58 32.97
CA GLN A 184 3.18 12.82 33.31
C GLN A 184 1.68 12.59 33.45
N TYR A 185 1.07 11.89 32.48
CA TYR A 185 -0.37 11.56 32.52
C TYR A 185 -0.70 10.72 33.74
N LEU A 186 0.11 9.66 34.00
CA LEU A 186 -0.11 8.76 35.12
C LEU A 186 0.05 9.43 36.49
N GLN A 187 0.92 10.43 36.60
CA GLN A 187 1.08 11.22 37.82
C GLN A 187 -0.16 12.08 38.09
N GLU A 188 -0.78 12.63 37.05
CA GLU A 188 -1.93 13.54 37.17
C GLU A 188 -3.25 12.79 37.37
N TYR A 189 -3.46 11.70 36.61
CA TYR A 189 -4.76 10.99 36.54
C TYR A 189 -4.75 9.61 37.23
N GLY A 190 -3.61 9.17 37.77
CA GLY A 190 -3.46 7.87 38.38
C GLY A 190 -3.10 6.76 37.37
N ILE A 191 -2.70 5.60 37.92
CA ILE A 191 -2.34 4.42 37.12
C ILE A 191 -3.52 3.44 37.14
N PRO A 192 -4.20 3.19 36.00
CA PRO A 192 -5.25 2.20 35.95
C PRO A 192 -4.67 0.78 36.15
N LYS A 193 -5.21 0.04 37.10
CA LYS A 193 -4.75 -1.30 37.45
C LYS A 193 -5.48 -2.39 36.62
N HIS A 194 -6.66 -2.10 36.16
CA HIS A 194 -7.47 -3.01 35.37
C HIS A 194 -8.08 -2.32 34.14
N PRO A 195 -8.22 -3.00 32.97
CA PRO A 195 -8.77 -2.39 31.77
C PRO A 195 -10.13 -1.70 31.92
N ASN A 196 -10.98 -2.16 32.86
CA ASN A 196 -12.28 -1.53 33.10
C ASN A 196 -12.17 -0.11 33.68
N GLU A 197 -11.04 0.24 34.29
CA GLU A 197 -10.79 1.61 34.80
C GLU A 197 -10.51 2.61 33.71
N LEU A 198 -10.25 2.15 32.45
CA LEU A 198 -10.05 3.02 31.30
C LEU A 198 -11.26 3.91 31.00
N ILE A 199 -12.43 3.59 31.48
CA ILE A 199 -13.64 4.41 31.36
C ILE A 199 -13.48 5.78 32.04
N ASP A 200 -12.65 5.85 33.07
CA ASP A 200 -12.38 7.06 33.86
C ASP A 200 -11.16 7.83 33.34
N HIS A 201 -10.52 7.33 32.27
CA HIS A 201 -9.32 7.92 31.69
C HIS A 201 -9.58 8.56 30.34
N GLN A 202 -8.73 9.52 29.96
CA GLN A 202 -8.75 10.16 28.63
C GLN A 202 -8.07 9.24 27.61
N MET A 203 -8.78 8.95 26.52
CA MET A 203 -8.26 8.06 25.49
C MET A 203 -7.96 8.82 24.19
N ILE A 204 -6.93 8.36 23.50
CA ILE A 204 -6.59 8.79 22.14
C ILE A 204 -6.71 7.55 21.26
N SER A 205 -7.74 7.51 20.40
CA SER A 205 -8.11 6.31 19.63
C SER A 205 -7.72 6.41 18.17
N TYR A 206 -7.33 5.26 17.61
CA TYR A 206 -7.04 5.13 16.19
C TYR A 206 -8.33 4.86 15.42
N ARG A 207 -8.74 5.84 14.59
CA ARG A 207 -10.05 5.86 13.92
C ARG A 207 -10.25 4.77 12.87
N ASN A 208 -9.18 4.26 12.24
CA ASN A 208 -9.28 3.29 11.14
C ASN A 208 -9.50 1.84 11.61
N LEU A 209 -9.71 1.60 12.90
CA LEU A 209 -10.17 0.31 13.41
C LEU A 209 -11.69 0.14 13.19
N LYS A 210 -12.17 -1.09 13.06
CA LYS A 210 -13.62 -1.39 12.96
C LYS A 210 -14.40 -0.90 14.19
N THR A 211 -13.82 -1.06 15.37
CA THR A 211 -14.41 -0.69 16.66
C THR A 211 -13.40 0.09 17.48
N PRO A 212 -13.12 1.37 17.14
CA PRO A 212 -12.06 2.15 17.79
C PRO A 212 -12.29 2.38 19.28
N GLU A 213 -13.54 2.33 19.75
CA GLU A 213 -13.95 2.57 21.13
C GLU A 213 -14.15 1.29 21.94
N THR A 214 -13.97 0.11 21.33
CA THR A 214 -14.12 -1.17 22.02
C THR A 214 -12.78 -1.89 22.08
N TRP A 215 -12.24 -2.01 23.29
CA TRP A 215 -10.95 -2.61 23.50
C TRP A 215 -11.09 -3.96 24.19
N TYR A 216 -10.42 -4.97 23.66
CA TYR A 216 -10.43 -6.32 24.17
C TYR A 216 -9.10 -6.63 24.83
N TYR A 217 -9.16 -7.31 25.97
CA TYR A 217 -8.00 -7.77 26.71
C TYR A 217 -8.18 -9.24 27.08
N THR A 218 -7.09 -9.99 27.15
CA THR A 218 -7.06 -11.35 27.63
C THR A 218 -6.01 -11.44 28.72
N ALA A 219 -6.41 -11.72 29.92
CA ALA A 219 -5.49 -11.91 31.02
C ALA A 219 -4.69 -13.21 30.84
N LYS A 220 -3.52 -13.33 31.48
CA LYS A 220 -2.67 -14.53 31.43
C LYS A 220 -3.37 -15.80 31.90
N ASN A 221 -4.40 -15.70 32.76
CA ASN A 221 -5.26 -16.79 33.18
C ASN A 221 -6.37 -17.17 32.18
N GLY A 222 -6.44 -16.50 31.03
CA GLY A 222 -7.43 -16.73 29.96
C GLY A 222 -8.72 -15.92 30.12
N GLN A 223 -8.90 -15.15 31.18
CA GLN A 223 -10.07 -14.30 31.35
C GLN A 223 -10.09 -13.20 30.33
N LYS A 224 -11.22 -13.02 29.63
CA LYS A 224 -11.42 -11.99 28.64
C LYS A 224 -12.16 -10.80 29.22
N THR A 225 -11.69 -9.61 28.94
CA THR A 225 -12.30 -8.34 29.34
C THR A 225 -12.57 -7.50 28.11
N GLN A 226 -13.76 -6.95 28.00
CA GLN A 226 -14.12 -5.97 26.98
C GLN A 226 -14.38 -4.64 27.71
N THR A 227 -13.72 -3.60 27.24
CA THR A 227 -13.85 -2.24 27.79
C THR A 227 -14.30 -1.29 26.70
N HIS A 228 -15.33 -0.51 26.98
CA HIS A 228 -15.72 0.61 26.14
C HIS A 228 -14.96 1.84 26.61
N VAL A 229 -14.27 2.51 25.69
CA VAL A 229 -13.46 3.69 25.98
C VAL A 229 -14.04 4.92 25.30
N ILE A 230 -13.99 6.06 25.99
CA ILE A 230 -14.44 7.33 25.45
C ILE A 230 -13.22 8.10 24.97
N SER A 231 -13.14 8.33 23.65
CA SER A 231 -12.01 9.00 23.05
C SER A 231 -12.14 10.52 23.14
N ARG A 232 -11.22 11.17 23.82
CA ARG A 232 -11.06 12.65 23.75
C ARG A 232 -10.54 13.08 22.37
N VAL A 233 -9.68 12.25 21.76
CA VAL A 233 -9.13 12.47 20.42
C VAL A 233 -9.29 11.20 19.60
N SER A 234 -9.84 11.33 18.39
CA SER A 234 -9.90 10.25 17.39
C SER A 234 -9.10 10.67 16.17
N CYS A 235 -8.03 9.92 15.85
CA CYS A 235 -7.07 10.26 14.80
C CYS A 235 -6.76 9.05 13.91
N ASN A 236 -6.41 9.28 12.67
CA ASN A 236 -5.97 8.26 11.71
C ASN A 236 -4.45 8.23 11.51
N ASN A 237 -3.69 8.95 12.32
CA ASN A 237 -2.24 9.02 12.23
C ASN A 237 -1.58 8.60 13.54
N SER A 238 -0.75 7.56 13.49
CA SER A 238 -0.09 6.98 14.67
C SER A 238 0.94 7.94 15.30
N GLU A 239 1.66 8.72 14.51
CA GLU A 239 2.66 9.66 15.01
C GLU A 239 2.02 10.80 15.81
N MET A 240 0.87 11.31 15.35
CA MET A 240 0.07 12.28 16.10
C MET A 240 -0.40 11.70 17.45
N MET A 241 -0.88 10.45 17.45
CA MET A 241 -1.31 9.79 18.69
C MET A 241 -0.18 9.64 19.70
N VAL A 242 0.99 9.20 19.24
CA VAL A 242 2.19 9.08 20.08
C VAL A 242 2.61 10.44 20.65
N SER A 243 2.62 11.50 19.82
CA SER A 243 2.96 12.85 20.24
C SER A 243 2.03 13.38 21.32
N LEU A 244 0.71 13.18 21.16
CA LEU A 244 -0.28 13.59 22.16
C LEU A 244 -0.17 12.79 23.46
N CYS A 245 0.11 11.48 23.38
CA CYS A 245 0.32 10.65 24.55
C CYS A 245 1.58 11.08 25.32
N LEU A 246 2.68 11.36 24.64
CA LEU A 246 3.91 11.91 25.23
C LEU A 246 3.68 13.24 25.93
N ALA A 247 2.78 14.07 25.37
CA ALA A 247 2.38 15.36 25.95
C ALA A 247 1.36 15.22 27.11
N GLY A 248 1.10 14.01 27.62
CA GLY A 248 0.20 13.77 28.74
C GLY A 248 -1.27 13.96 28.43
N GLN A 249 -1.71 13.85 27.15
CA GLN A 249 -3.09 14.11 26.77
C GLN A 249 -4.00 12.86 26.85
N GLY A 250 -3.45 11.70 27.18
CA GLY A 250 -4.25 10.49 27.34
C GLY A 250 -3.48 9.20 27.11
N ILE A 251 -4.23 8.09 27.14
CA ILE A 251 -3.77 6.73 26.95
C ILE A 251 -3.97 6.32 25.49
N ILE A 252 -3.00 5.62 24.91
CA ILE A 252 -3.08 5.05 23.57
C ILE A 252 -2.99 3.53 23.61
N ARG A 253 -3.49 2.86 22.55
CA ARG A 253 -3.10 1.50 22.20
C ARG A 253 -2.35 1.53 20.86
N MET A 254 -1.10 1.05 20.86
CA MET A 254 -0.21 1.23 19.76
C MET A 254 0.67 0.01 19.48
N PRO A 255 0.79 -0.46 18.22
CA PRO A 255 1.79 -1.45 17.83
C PRO A 255 3.22 -0.90 18.02
N LEU A 256 4.12 -1.74 18.51
CA LEU A 256 5.51 -1.37 18.78
C LEU A 256 6.28 -0.88 17.55
N PHE A 257 5.91 -1.30 16.34
CA PHE A 257 6.58 -0.81 15.12
C PHE A 257 6.31 0.68 14.84
N ASN A 258 5.31 1.30 15.48
CA ASN A 258 5.04 2.74 15.39
C ASN A 258 5.84 3.55 16.42
N LEU A 259 6.55 2.89 17.31
CA LEU A 259 7.37 3.51 18.35
C LEU A 259 8.85 3.40 17.98
N ARG A 260 9.65 4.34 18.47
CA ARG A 260 11.11 4.33 18.32
C ARG A 260 11.75 3.79 19.60
N ASP A 261 12.00 4.68 20.54
CA ASP A 261 12.64 4.40 21.83
C ASP A 261 11.76 4.79 23.04
N GLU A 262 10.51 5.22 22.78
CA GLU A 262 9.65 5.81 23.80
C GLU A 262 9.38 4.85 24.98
N VAL A 263 9.24 3.55 24.69
CA VAL A 263 9.06 2.54 25.73
C VAL A 263 10.37 2.21 26.44
N THR A 264 11.45 2.01 25.68
CA THR A 264 12.76 1.64 26.25
C THR A 264 13.40 2.77 27.06
N THR A 265 13.08 4.02 26.75
CA THR A 265 13.54 5.22 27.49
C THR A 265 12.58 5.62 28.61
N GLY A 266 11.46 4.92 28.79
CA GLY A 266 10.46 5.22 29.81
C GLY A 266 9.61 6.47 29.55
N LYS A 267 9.69 7.06 28.36
CA LYS A 267 8.82 8.18 27.95
C LYS A 267 7.35 7.76 27.84
N LEU A 268 7.13 6.50 27.47
CA LEU A 268 5.83 5.85 27.52
C LEU A 268 5.95 4.57 28.36
N VAL A 269 4.99 4.39 29.27
CA VAL A 269 4.93 3.27 30.21
C VAL A 269 3.85 2.29 29.74
N PRO A 270 4.18 1.00 29.58
CA PRO A 270 3.19 -0.04 29.34
C PRO A 270 2.24 -0.20 30.54
N LEU A 271 0.97 -0.37 30.22
CA LEU A 271 -0.09 -0.65 31.20
C LEU A 271 -0.55 -2.09 31.02
N PHE A 272 -1.06 -2.69 32.10
CA PHE A 272 -1.70 -4.01 32.08
C PHE A 272 -0.74 -5.15 31.72
N GLU A 273 0.43 -5.22 32.33
CA GLU A 273 1.44 -6.26 32.08
C GLU A 273 0.96 -7.70 32.40
N ASP A 274 -0.11 -7.83 33.20
CA ASP A 274 -0.77 -9.11 33.50
C ASP A 274 -1.69 -9.59 32.36
N PHE A 275 -1.87 -8.79 31.34
CA PHE A 275 -2.64 -9.12 30.17
C PHE A 275 -1.72 -9.49 28.99
N ILE A 276 -2.23 -10.39 28.12
CA ILE A 276 -1.51 -10.83 26.93
C ILE A 276 -1.54 -9.70 25.90
N PRO A 277 -0.37 -9.21 25.43
CA PRO A 277 -0.32 -8.20 24.38
C PRO A 277 -0.96 -8.69 23.07
N ILE A 278 -1.63 -7.81 22.36
CA ILE A 278 -2.26 -8.16 21.08
C ILE A 278 -1.17 -8.37 20.03
N SER A 279 -1.11 -9.58 19.46
CA SER A 279 -0.21 -9.86 18.34
C SER A 279 -0.71 -9.22 17.07
N ILE A 280 0.18 -8.53 16.35
CA ILE A 280 -0.08 -7.86 15.07
C ILE A 280 0.86 -8.44 14.02
N GLY A 281 0.30 -9.17 13.05
CA GLY A 281 1.07 -9.61 11.89
C GLY A 281 1.23 -8.50 10.88
N VAL A 282 2.40 -8.42 10.23
CA VAL A 282 2.63 -7.54 9.07
C VAL A 282 2.78 -8.40 7.83
N TYR A 283 2.01 -8.06 6.82
CA TYR A 283 1.81 -8.89 5.64
C TYR A 283 2.16 -8.14 4.37
N LEU A 284 2.78 -8.84 3.43
CA LEU A 284 2.86 -8.46 2.02
C LEU A 284 1.66 -9.09 1.31
N ILE A 285 0.84 -8.28 0.66
CA ILE A 285 -0.34 -8.70 -0.09
C ILE A 285 -0.11 -8.40 -1.57
N TYR A 286 -0.33 -9.39 -2.44
CA TYR A 286 -0.11 -9.29 -3.88
C TYR A 286 -1.02 -10.25 -4.65
N PRO A 287 -1.23 -10.05 -5.99
CA PRO A 287 -2.31 -10.72 -6.72
C PRO A 287 -2.13 -12.23 -6.90
N SER A 288 -0.93 -12.72 -7.20
CA SER A 288 -0.70 -14.12 -7.56
C SER A 288 0.75 -14.54 -7.32
N ARG A 289 0.96 -15.86 -7.10
CA ARG A 289 2.29 -16.49 -7.11
C ARG A 289 2.69 -16.94 -8.51
N LYS A 290 1.72 -17.24 -9.38
CA LYS A 290 1.96 -17.71 -10.73
C LYS A 290 2.26 -16.52 -11.63
N ASN A 291 3.36 -16.59 -12.38
CA ASN A 291 3.81 -15.53 -13.29
C ASN A 291 4.05 -14.17 -12.60
N MET A 292 4.62 -14.20 -11.36
CA MET A 292 4.92 -12.98 -10.61
C MET A 292 6.02 -12.18 -11.34
N PRO A 293 5.82 -10.86 -11.59
CA PRO A 293 6.84 -10.01 -12.19
C PRO A 293 8.14 -10.00 -11.38
N ALA A 294 9.30 -9.97 -12.05
CA ALA A 294 10.60 -10.00 -11.37
C ALA A 294 10.78 -8.83 -10.39
N LYS A 295 10.25 -7.64 -10.71
CA LYS A 295 10.24 -6.46 -9.83
C LYS A 295 9.53 -6.72 -8.50
N VAL A 296 8.39 -7.43 -8.55
CA VAL A 296 7.58 -7.79 -7.37
C VAL A 296 8.29 -8.86 -6.55
N LYS A 297 8.77 -9.91 -7.21
CA LYS A 297 9.48 -11.01 -6.55
C LYS A 297 10.72 -10.52 -5.80
N CYS A 298 11.57 -9.73 -6.45
CA CYS A 298 12.81 -9.27 -5.82
C CYS A 298 12.54 -8.34 -4.63
N PHE A 299 11.45 -7.52 -4.66
CA PHE A 299 11.07 -6.70 -3.52
C PHE A 299 10.56 -7.56 -2.36
N ILE A 300 9.69 -8.55 -2.64
CA ILE A 300 9.20 -9.48 -1.60
C ILE A 300 10.37 -10.21 -0.95
N ASP A 301 11.27 -10.78 -1.75
CA ASP A 301 12.42 -11.53 -1.25
C ASP A 301 13.35 -10.62 -0.43
N PHE A 302 13.57 -9.38 -0.87
CA PHE A 302 14.38 -8.40 -0.15
C PHE A 302 13.76 -7.99 1.19
N ILE A 303 12.45 -7.71 1.22
CA ILE A 303 11.75 -7.35 2.47
C ILE A 303 11.79 -8.50 3.47
N VAL A 304 11.58 -9.73 3.00
CA VAL A 304 11.61 -10.91 3.88
C VAL A 304 13.03 -11.19 4.40
N ASP A 305 14.06 -11.00 3.57
CA ASP A 305 15.47 -11.13 3.98
C ASP A 305 15.86 -10.09 5.04
N LYS A 306 15.40 -8.84 4.88
CA LYS A 306 15.80 -7.72 5.76
C LYS A 306 14.97 -7.56 7.02
N LEU A 307 13.69 -7.88 6.96
CA LEU A 307 12.72 -7.58 8.02
C LEU A 307 11.96 -8.82 8.49
N GLY A 308 12.18 -9.98 7.87
CA GLY A 308 11.53 -11.22 8.28
C GLY A 308 11.97 -11.65 9.67
N ASP A 309 11.00 -12.09 10.48
CA ASP A 309 11.29 -12.77 11.75
C ASP A 309 12.03 -14.08 11.42
N SER A 310 13.19 -14.29 12.02
CA SER A 310 14.04 -15.49 11.92
C SER A 310 13.39 -16.67 12.61
#